data_752aa80ef2e3f164792e0b49b7d5667b
#
_entry.id   752aa80ef2e3f164792e0b49b7d5667b
#
_cell.length_a   1.000
_cell.length_b   1.000
_cell.length_c   1.000
_cell.angle_alpha   90.00
_cell.angle_beta   90.00
_cell.angle_gamma   90.00
#
_symmetry.space_group_name_H-M   'P 1'
#
loop_
_entity.id
_entity.type
_entity.pdbx_description
1 polymer ?
#
loop_
_entity_poly.entity_id
_entity_poly.type
_entity_poly.pdbx_seq_one_letter_code
_entity_poly.pdbx_strand_id
1 'polypeptide(L)'
;MDNIPSIRDKAEFCFRWIDSIEHLHRLDTRSDRRAFLLNLICFAACIEGLFFYGAFAYVYFLRSRGLLNGLASGTNWVFRDESMHMAFAFDVVDTVHAEEPDLFDDELHDHVRQMLRDVVDAETRFAEDLRGQAYLEHVADRRLAVLGLPPEYGKANPFGFMELQDV
;
A
#
# COMPACT_ATOMS: atom_id res chain seq x y z
N MET A 1 -18.09 -9.74 9.63
CA MET A 1 -16.82 -9.87 8.89
C MET A 1 -16.39 -11.32 8.65
N ASP A 2 -16.88 -12.27 9.44
CA ASP A 2 -16.40 -13.67 9.39
C ASP A 2 -16.78 -14.47 8.14
N ASN A 3 -17.65 -13.95 7.28
CA ASN A 3 -18.19 -14.68 6.15
C ASN A 3 -17.44 -14.49 4.82
N ILE A 4 -16.44 -13.58 4.77
CA ILE A 4 -15.66 -13.33 3.57
C ILE A 4 -14.16 -13.48 3.93
N PRO A 5 -13.55 -14.62 3.58
CA PRO A 5 -12.17 -14.93 3.99
C PRO A 5 -11.15 -13.84 3.60
N SER A 6 -11.24 -13.30 2.39
CA SER A 6 -10.32 -12.26 1.91
C SER A 6 -10.39 -10.94 2.71
N ILE A 7 -11.58 -10.56 3.21
CA ILE A 7 -11.71 -9.39 4.12
C ILE A 7 -11.06 -9.68 5.46
N ARG A 8 -11.21 -10.91 5.98
CA ARG A 8 -10.57 -11.31 7.21
C ARG A 8 -9.05 -11.29 7.07
N ASP A 9 -8.51 -11.86 5.99
CA ASP A 9 -7.06 -11.89 5.72
C ASP A 9 -6.46 -10.47 5.69
N LYS A 10 -7.16 -9.51 5.05
CA LYS A 10 -6.77 -8.09 5.04
C LYS A 10 -6.82 -7.48 6.44
N ALA A 11 -7.86 -7.75 7.21
CA ALA A 11 -7.98 -7.25 8.59
C ALA A 11 -6.88 -7.83 9.49
N GLU A 12 -6.60 -9.13 9.40
CA GLU A 12 -5.52 -9.78 10.15
C GLU A 12 -4.15 -9.21 9.79
N PHE A 13 -3.92 -8.89 8.51
CA PHE A 13 -2.70 -8.19 8.09
C PHE A 13 -2.58 -6.82 8.79
N CYS A 14 -3.63 -5.99 8.71
CA CYS A 14 -3.62 -4.66 9.34
C CYS A 14 -3.41 -4.74 10.86
N PHE A 15 -4.14 -5.62 11.56
CA PHE A 15 -4.01 -5.77 13.01
C PHE A 15 -2.62 -6.23 13.42
N ARG A 16 -1.99 -7.15 12.70
CA ARG A 16 -0.63 -7.59 12.98
C ARG A 16 0.36 -6.42 12.98
N TRP A 17 0.21 -5.47 12.07
CA TRP A 17 1.07 -4.30 11.98
C TRP A 17 0.74 -3.26 13.05
N ILE A 18 -0.53 -3.04 13.36
CA ILE A 18 -0.96 -2.19 14.48
C ILE A 18 -0.39 -2.73 15.80
N ASP A 19 -0.58 -4.02 16.07
CA ASP A 19 -0.11 -4.68 17.29
C ASP A 19 1.41 -4.65 17.41
N SER A 20 2.13 -4.64 16.28
CA SER A 20 3.61 -4.64 16.26
C SER A 20 4.24 -3.42 16.93
N ILE A 21 3.52 -2.30 17.01
CA ILE A 21 3.99 -1.06 17.62
C ILE A 21 3.24 -0.67 18.92
N GLU A 22 2.25 -1.43 19.34
CA GLU A 22 1.43 -1.11 20.52
C GLU A 22 2.27 -0.92 21.79
N HIS A 23 3.39 -1.63 21.89
CA HIS A 23 4.31 -1.57 23.03
C HIS A 23 5.49 -0.60 22.80
N LEU A 24 5.60 0.04 21.65
CA LEU A 24 6.65 1.02 21.36
C LEU A 24 6.31 2.37 21.99
N HIS A 25 6.73 2.56 23.24
CA HIS A 25 6.54 3.85 23.95
C HIS A 25 7.69 4.84 23.72
N ARG A 26 8.85 4.35 23.26
CA ARG A 26 10.07 5.12 22.98
C ARG A 26 10.83 4.47 21.81
N LEU A 27 11.64 5.28 21.14
CA LEU A 27 12.48 4.84 20.01
C LEU A 27 13.96 4.84 20.41
N ASP A 28 14.27 4.32 21.60
CA ASP A 28 15.61 4.42 22.19
C ASP A 28 16.61 3.48 21.51
N THR A 29 16.16 2.29 21.10
CA THR A 29 17.03 1.30 20.46
C THR A 29 16.91 1.33 18.94
N ARG A 30 17.95 0.83 18.23
CA ARG A 30 17.88 0.63 16.78
C ARG A 30 16.71 -0.28 16.38
N SER A 31 16.43 -1.30 17.19
CA SER A 31 15.31 -2.23 16.98
C SER A 31 13.96 -1.52 17.04
N ASP A 32 13.76 -0.62 18.01
CA ASP A 32 12.52 0.15 18.17
C ASP A 32 12.29 1.08 16.97
N ARG A 33 13.35 1.81 16.57
CA ARG A 33 13.30 2.71 15.40
C ARG A 33 13.02 1.93 14.11
N ARG A 34 13.63 0.76 13.94
CA ARG A 34 13.39 -0.12 12.79
C ARG A 34 11.95 -0.65 12.77
N ALA A 35 11.41 -1.08 13.91
CA ALA A 35 10.03 -1.54 14.02
C ALA A 35 9.04 -0.41 13.67
N PHE A 36 9.28 0.80 14.16
CA PHE A 36 8.50 1.97 13.81
C PHE A 36 8.57 2.31 12.32
N LEU A 37 9.78 2.31 11.74
CA LEU A 37 9.99 2.57 10.32
C LEU A 37 9.27 1.54 9.43
N LEU A 38 9.38 0.25 9.74
CA LEU A 38 8.65 -0.81 9.02
C LEU A 38 7.14 -0.63 9.11
N ASN A 39 6.64 -0.23 10.28
CA ASN A 39 5.22 0.05 10.46
C ASN A 39 4.76 1.25 9.63
N LEU A 40 5.53 2.35 9.64
CA LEU A 40 5.25 3.53 8.83
C LEU A 40 5.22 3.19 7.33
N ILE A 41 6.21 2.43 6.84
CA ILE A 41 6.26 1.96 5.45
C ILE A 41 5.06 1.06 5.14
N CYS A 42 4.67 0.19 6.06
CA CYS A 42 3.49 -0.66 5.89
C CYS A 42 2.22 0.16 5.70
N PHE A 43 1.99 1.16 6.54
CA PHE A 43 0.83 2.02 6.41
C PHE A 43 0.84 2.79 5.08
N ALA A 44 1.96 3.43 4.74
CA ALA A 44 2.06 4.23 3.52
C ALA A 44 1.97 3.39 2.23
N ALA A 45 2.77 2.31 2.14
CA ALA A 45 2.89 1.54 0.90
C ALA A 45 1.82 0.44 0.77
N CYS A 46 1.44 -0.22 1.88
CA CYS A 46 0.55 -1.38 1.83
C CYS A 46 -0.90 -0.99 2.08
N ILE A 47 -1.19 -0.32 3.19
CA ILE A 47 -2.58 -0.04 3.58
C ILE A 47 -3.15 1.09 2.72
N GLU A 48 -2.57 2.28 2.81
CA GLU A 48 -3.03 3.43 2.02
C GLU A 48 -2.64 3.31 0.55
N GLY A 49 -1.42 2.83 0.28
CA GLY A 49 -0.86 2.77 -1.05
C GLY A 49 -1.31 1.60 -1.92
N LEU A 50 -1.90 0.53 -1.37
CA LEU A 50 -2.28 -0.65 -2.14
C LEU A 50 -3.70 -1.15 -1.84
N PHE A 51 -4.08 -1.36 -0.57
CA PHE A 51 -5.42 -1.82 -0.24
C PHE A 51 -6.51 -0.83 -0.65
N PHE A 52 -6.31 0.48 -0.46
CA PHE A 52 -7.26 1.49 -0.92
C PHE A 52 -7.28 1.59 -2.44
N TYR A 53 -6.11 1.51 -3.09
CA TYR A 53 -6.03 1.58 -4.56
C TYR A 53 -6.72 0.40 -5.23
N GLY A 54 -6.66 -0.79 -4.67
CA GLY A 54 -7.45 -1.94 -5.11
C GLY A 54 -8.96 -1.68 -5.05
N ALA A 55 -9.43 -1.10 -3.94
CA ALA A 55 -10.84 -0.73 -3.78
C ALA A 55 -11.27 0.38 -4.76
N PHE A 56 -10.42 1.39 -4.96
CA PHE A 56 -10.70 2.46 -5.93
C PHE A 56 -10.75 1.93 -7.37
N ALA A 57 -9.83 1.03 -7.75
CA ALA A 57 -9.84 0.39 -9.07
C ALA A 57 -11.17 -0.30 -9.34
N TYR A 58 -11.76 -0.97 -8.35
CA TYR A 58 -13.06 -1.59 -8.47
C TYR A 58 -14.19 -0.57 -8.71
N VAL A 59 -14.22 0.49 -7.92
CA VAL A 59 -15.23 1.55 -8.08
C VAL A 59 -15.12 2.20 -9.47
N TYR A 60 -13.92 2.48 -9.96
CA TYR A 60 -13.71 3.05 -11.28
C TYR A 60 -13.98 2.07 -12.42
N PHE A 61 -13.73 0.78 -12.21
CA PHE A 61 -14.18 -0.26 -13.13
C PHE A 61 -15.71 -0.25 -13.27
N LEU A 62 -16.46 -0.17 -12.17
CA LEU A 62 -17.92 -0.06 -12.23
C LEU A 62 -18.37 1.21 -12.96
N ARG A 63 -17.71 2.34 -12.71
CA ARG A 63 -17.95 3.59 -13.45
C ARG A 63 -17.73 3.44 -14.95
N SER A 64 -16.66 2.76 -15.37
CA SER A 64 -16.37 2.53 -16.80
C SER A 64 -17.47 1.70 -17.50
N ARG A 65 -18.29 0.98 -16.72
CA ARG A 65 -19.47 0.23 -17.16
C ARG A 65 -20.77 1.03 -17.06
N GLY A 66 -20.69 2.32 -16.72
CA GLY A 66 -21.86 3.19 -16.52
C GLY A 66 -22.57 3.00 -15.17
N LEU A 67 -21.97 2.26 -14.24
CA LEU A 67 -22.55 1.96 -12.94
C LEU A 67 -21.93 2.86 -11.85
N LEU A 68 -22.72 3.16 -10.81
CA LEU A 68 -22.29 3.84 -9.58
C LEU A 68 -21.52 5.17 -9.82
N ASN A 69 -21.90 5.95 -10.84
CA ASN A 69 -21.22 7.20 -11.20
C ASN A 69 -21.12 8.20 -10.02
N GLY A 70 -22.15 8.29 -9.17
CA GLY A 70 -22.15 9.15 -7.98
C GLY A 70 -21.13 8.70 -6.94
N LEU A 71 -21.03 7.38 -6.70
CA LEU A 71 -20.03 6.81 -5.80
C LEU A 71 -18.62 7.10 -6.33
N ALA A 72 -18.35 6.84 -7.61
CA ALA A 72 -17.06 7.09 -8.23
C ALA A 72 -16.65 8.57 -8.16
N SER A 73 -17.61 9.49 -8.30
CA SER A 73 -17.36 10.93 -8.16
C SER A 73 -16.97 11.30 -6.72
N GLY A 74 -17.63 10.72 -5.71
CA GLY A 74 -17.24 10.89 -4.31
C GLY A 74 -15.89 10.26 -3.99
N THR A 75 -15.62 9.08 -4.54
CA THR A 75 -14.35 8.37 -4.36
C THR A 75 -13.14 9.16 -4.88
N ASN A 76 -13.31 10.04 -5.89
CA ASN A 76 -12.22 10.91 -6.35
C ASN A 76 -11.65 11.82 -5.24
N TRP A 77 -12.49 12.29 -4.32
CA TRP A 77 -12.02 13.10 -3.20
C TRP A 77 -11.20 12.26 -2.23
N VAL A 78 -11.69 11.08 -1.89
CA VAL A 78 -10.98 10.13 -1.02
C VAL A 78 -9.64 9.72 -1.65
N PHE A 79 -9.64 9.36 -2.94
CA PHE A 79 -8.43 9.02 -3.67
C PHE A 79 -7.35 10.13 -3.58
N ARG A 80 -7.77 11.38 -3.73
CA ARG A 80 -6.87 12.53 -3.61
C ARG A 80 -6.33 12.68 -2.20
N ASP A 81 -7.18 12.54 -1.18
CA ASP A 81 -6.77 12.64 0.22
C ASP A 81 -5.78 11.52 0.58
N GLU A 82 -6.05 10.27 0.17
CA GLU A 82 -5.13 9.15 0.40
C GLU A 82 -3.78 9.33 -0.32
N SER A 83 -3.80 9.93 -1.52
CA SER A 83 -2.55 10.26 -2.22
C SER A 83 -1.70 11.28 -1.46
N MET A 84 -2.33 12.26 -0.78
CA MET A 84 -1.61 13.23 0.06
C MET A 84 -1.10 12.59 1.36
N HIS A 85 -1.88 11.73 2.01
CA HIS A 85 -1.45 11.00 3.20
C HIS A 85 -0.23 10.13 2.91
N MET A 86 -0.29 9.39 1.82
CA MET A 86 0.80 8.54 1.38
C MET A 86 2.07 9.36 1.05
N ALA A 87 1.93 10.47 0.31
CA ALA A 87 3.06 11.34 -0.01
C ALA A 87 3.71 11.88 1.26
N PHE A 88 2.92 12.37 2.22
CA PHE A 88 3.44 12.81 3.52
C PHE A 88 4.18 11.70 4.27
N ALA A 89 3.63 10.49 4.30
CA ALA A 89 4.29 9.38 4.97
C ALA A 89 5.63 9.01 4.31
N PHE A 90 5.72 9.06 2.99
CA PHE A 90 7.00 8.86 2.28
C PHE A 90 8.00 9.99 2.51
N ASP A 91 7.55 11.26 2.61
CA ASP A 91 8.43 12.38 3.00
C ASP A 91 9.03 12.16 4.40
N VAL A 92 8.25 11.57 5.32
CA VAL A 92 8.77 11.18 6.64
C VAL A 92 9.78 10.04 6.51
N VAL A 93 9.54 9.03 5.69
CA VAL A 93 10.50 7.94 5.44
C VAL A 93 11.80 8.48 4.86
N ASP A 94 11.73 9.41 3.90
CA ASP A 94 12.90 10.05 3.30
C ASP A 94 13.68 10.87 4.34
N THR A 95 12.98 11.55 5.25
CA THR A 95 13.61 12.28 6.36
C THR A 95 14.36 11.31 7.28
N VAL A 96 13.74 10.20 7.66
CA VAL A 96 14.39 9.15 8.48
C VAL A 96 15.60 8.57 7.75
N HIS A 97 15.51 8.36 6.42
CA HIS A 97 16.63 7.88 5.63
C HIS A 97 17.81 8.86 5.64
N ALA A 98 17.54 10.15 5.56
CA ALA A 98 18.57 11.17 5.61
C ALA A 98 19.23 11.28 7.00
N GLU A 99 18.48 11.09 8.07
CA GLU A 99 18.94 11.20 9.46
C GLU A 99 19.59 9.91 9.98
N GLU A 100 19.07 8.74 9.59
CA GLU A 100 19.52 7.43 10.05
C GLU A 100 19.69 6.43 8.89
N PRO A 101 20.65 6.68 7.95
CA PRO A 101 20.84 5.84 6.77
C PRO A 101 21.15 4.36 7.11
N ASP A 102 21.73 4.10 8.27
CA ASP A 102 22.08 2.75 8.73
C ASP A 102 20.85 1.86 9.01
N LEU A 103 19.66 2.45 9.12
CA LEU A 103 18.41 1.68 9.23
C LEU A 103 18.00 1.03 7.91
N PHE A 104 18.44 1.60 6.78
CA PHE A 104 18.05 1.20 5.42
C PHE A 104 19.02 0.17 4.82
N ASP A 105 19.22 -0.92 5.55
CA ASP A 105 20.05 -2.05 5.15
C ASP A 105 19.27 -3.08 4.31
N ASP A 106 20.01 -4.08 3.79
CA ASP A 106 19.43 -5.13 2.95
C ASP A 106 18.31 -5.90 3.67
N GLU A 107 18.42 -6.08 4.99
CA GLU A 107 17.39 -6.76 5.78
C GLU A 107 16.08 -5.96 5.83
N LEU A 108 16.14 -4.62 5.97
CA LEU A 108 14.95 -3.76 5.88
C LEU A 108 14.34 -3.86 4.47
N HIS A 109 15.16 -3.79 3.44
CA HIS A 109 14.70 -3.88 2.04
C HIS A 109 14.03 -5.22 1.75
N ASP A 110 14.55 -6.32 2.28
CA ASP A 110 13.95 -7.64 2.12
C ASP A 110 12.61 -7.75 2.87
N HIS A 111 12.50 -7.18 4.07
CA HIS A 111 11.24 -7.10 4.79
C HIS A 111 10.18 -6.29 4.02
N VAL A 112 10.56 -5.13 3.47
CA VAL A 112 9.64 -4.31 2.67
C VAL A 112 9.16 -5.05 1.42
N ARG A 113 10.07 -5.72 0.70
CA ARG A 113 9.69 -6.53 -0.46
C ARG A 113 8.73 -7.66 -0.09
N GLN A 114 9.02 -8.38 1.01
CA GLN A 114 8.14 -9.46 1.47
C GLN A 114 6.77 -8.93 1.88
N MET A 115 6.72 -7.83 2.61
CA MET A 115 5.49 -7.14 3.00
C MET A 115 4.62 -6.79 1.79
N LEU A 116 5.22 -6.22 0.74
CA LEU A 116 4.49 -5.89 -0.50
C LEU A 116 3.99 -7.14 -1.24
N ARG A 117 4.76 -8.24 -1.28
CA ARG A 117 4.29 -9.52 -1.83
C ARG A 117 3.08 -10.04 -1.07
N ASP A 118 3.14 -10.05 0.27
CA ASP A 118 2.04 -10.52 1.13
C ASP A 118 0.75 -9.71 0.88
N VAL A 119 0.88 -8.39 0.69
CA VAL A 119 -0.25 -7.50 0.41
C VAL A 119 -0.82 -7.73 -0.99
N VAL A 120 0.05 -7.87 -2.01
CA VAL A 120 -0.39 -8.20 -3.37
C VAL A 120 -1.13 -9.53 -3.39
N ASP A 121 -0.63 -10.54 -2.69
CA ASP A 121 -1.29 -11.85 -2.59
C ASP A 121 -2.64 -11.77 -1.88
N ALA A 122 -2.73 -11.01 -0.79
CA ALA A 122 -3.99 -10.81 -0.06
C ALA A 122 -5.03 -10.06 -0.91
N GLU A 123 -4.59 -9.01 -1.62
CA GLU A 123 -5.46 -8.21 -2.48
C GLU A 123 -5.86 -8.96 -3.74
N THR A 124 -4.97 -9.78 -4.29
CA THR A 124 -5.29 -10.65 -5.44
C THR A 124 -6.42 -11.61 -5.10
N ARG A 125 -6.37 -12.25 -3.93
CA ARG A 125 -7.47 -13.12 -3.47
C ARG A 125 -8.79 -12.36 -3.29
N PHE A 126 -8.72 -11.10 -2.87
CA PHE A 126 -9.91 -10.24 -2.76
C PHE A 126 -10.45 -9.84 -4.14
N ALA A 127 -9.57 -9.64 -5.11
CA ALA A 127 -9.88 -9.13 -6.45
C ALA A 127 -9.95 -10.22 -7.54
N GLU A 128 -9.97 -11.51 -7.17
CA GLU A 128 -9.96 -12.62 -8.15
C GLU A 128 -11.01 -12.48 -9.25
N ASP A 129 -12.20 -11.97 -8.91
CA ASP A 129 -13.29 -11.73 -9.86
C ASP A 129 -13.08 -10.50 -10.77
N LEU A 130 -12.05 -9.67 -10.54
CA LEU A 130 -11.91 -8.34 -11.12
C LEU A 130 -10.82 -8.23 -12.20
N ARG A 131 -10.03 -9.26 -12.45
CA ARG A 131 -8.78 -9.17 -13.26
C ARG A 131 -7.83 -8.08 -12.75
N GLY A 132 -7.88 -7.79 -11.45
CA GLY A 132 -7.16 -6.69 -10.80
C GLY A 132 -5.69 -6.96 -10.49
N GLN A 133 -5.22 -8.21 -10.57
CA GLN A 133 -3.87 -8.59 -10.17
C GLN A 133 -2.77 -7.76 -10.85
N ALA A 134 -2.82 -7.62 -12.17
CA ALA A 134 -1.80 -6.86 -12.90
C ALA A 134 -1.75 -5.38 -12.49
N TYR A 135 -2.90 -4.80 -12.09
CA TYR A 135 -2.94 -3.45 -11.56
C TYR A 135 -2.30 -3.34 -10.17
N LEU A 136 -2.57 -4.30 -9.30
CA LEU A 136 -1.99 -4.34 -7.95
C LEU A 136 -0.48 -4.52 -7.99
N GLU A 137 0.01 -5.40 -8.87
CA GLU A 137 1.43 -5.62 -9.14
C GLU A 137 2.10 -4.34 -9.67
N HIS A 138 1.44 -3.63 -10.59
CA HIS A 138 1.92 -2.33 -11.08
C HIS A 138 2.00 -1.28 -9.96
N VAL A 139 0.96 -1.16 -9.12
CA VAL A 139 0.95 -0.23 -7.98
C VAL A 139 2.06 -0.58 -6.98
N ALA A 140 2.26 -1.87 -6.68
CA ALA A 140 3.34 -2.31 -5.80
C ALA A 140 4.72 -1.89 -6.32
N ASP A 141 4.98 -2.06 -7.63
CA ASP A 141 6.23 -1.62 -8.25
C ASP A 141 6.44 -0.10 -8.14
N ARG A 142 5.37 0.69 -8.25
CA ARG A 142 5.45 2.14 -8.02
C ARG A 142 5.82 2.47 -6.57
N ARG A 143 5.30 1.72 -5.59
CA ARG A 143 5.67 1.91 -4.16
C ARG A 143 7.12 1.53 -3.90
N LEU A 144 7.60 0.44 -4.51
CA LEU A 144 9.01 0.07 -4.47
C LEU A 144 9.89 1.18 -5.07
N ALA A 145 9.51 1.75 -6.22
CA ALA A 145 10.26 2.83 -6.86
C ALA A 145 10.37 4.08 -5.99
N VAL A 146 9.28 4.48 -5.29
CA VAL A 146 9.32 5.60 -4.33
C VAL A 146 10.30 5.32 -3.18
N LEU A 147 10.39 4.07 -2.74
CA LEU A 147 11.34 3.63 -1.70
C LEU A 147 12.78 3.40 -2.23
N GLY A 148 13.05 3.74 -3.50
CA GLY A 148 14.36 3.54 -4.12
C GLY A 148 14.69 2.08 -4.43
N LEU A 149 13.69 1.19 -4.39
CA LEU A 149 13.85 -0.24 -4.64
C LEU A 149 13.53 -0.60 -6.09
N PRO A 150 14.18 -1.62 -6.68
CA PRO A 150 13.87 -2.09 -8.03
C PRO A 150 12.46 -2.71 -8.07
N PRO A 151 11.80 -2.67 -9.25
CA PRO A 151 10.51 -3.30 -9.43
C PRO A 151 10.60 -4.81 -9.23
N GLU A 152 9.53 -5.39 -8.68
CA GLU A 152 9.42 -6.85 -8.43
C GLU A 152 8.62 -7.55 -9.53
N TYR A 153 7.58 -6.91 -10.08
CA TYR A 153 6.61 -7.54 -10.96
C TYR A 153 6.76 -7.13 -12.43
N GLY A 154 7.28 -5.95 -12.72
CA GLY A 154 7.49 -5.44 -14.08
C GLY A 154 6.21 -5.26 -14.89
N LYS A 155 5.09 -4.96 -14.26
CA LYS A 155 3.79 -4.83 -14.94
C LYS A 155 3.47 -3.40 -15.35
N ALA A 156 2.94 -3.25 -16.56
CA ALA A 156 2.34 -2.00 -17.00
C ALA A 156 0.94 -1.82 -16.39
N ASN A 157 0.50 -0.55 -16.27
CA ASN A 157 -0.86 -0.25 -15.82
C ASN A 157 -1.89 -0.79 -16.82
N PRO A 158 -2.74 -1.78 -16.44
CA PRO A 158 -3.76 -2.33 -17.33
C PRO A 158 -4.99 -1.41 -17.48
N PHE A 159 -5.09 -0.38 -16.64
CA PHE A 159 -6.23 0.55 -16.58
C PHE A 159 -5.80 1.94 -17.03
N GLY A 160 -5.61 2.15 -18.35
CA GLY A 160 -5.19 3.44 -18.91
C GLY A 160 -6.09 4.62 -18.51
N PHE A 161 -7.35 4.36 -18.13
CA PHE A 161 -8.25 5.39 -17.62
C PHE A 161 -7.91 5.88 -16.20
N MET A 162 -7.03 5.19 -15.49
CA MET A 162 -6.56 5.58 -14.15
C MET A 162 -5.23 6.35 -14.18
N GLU A 163 -4.54 6.42 -15.31
CA GLU A 163 -3.26 7.13 -15.44
C GLU A 163 -3.37 8.63 -15.15
N LEU A 164 -4.54 9.23 -15.39
CA LEU A 164 -4.80 10.65 -15.14
C LEU A 164 -5.04 10.99 -13.65
N GLN A 165 -5.07 9.99 -12.77
CA GLN A 165 -5.34 10.14 -11.34
C GLN A 165 -4.11 9.89 -10.47
N ASP A 166 -3.02 9.49 -11.08
CA ASP A 166 -1.73 9.21 -10.43
C ASP A 166 -0.82 10.46 -10.27
N VAL A 167 -1.42 11.66 -10.23
CA VAL A 167 -0.68 12.93 -10.07
C VAL A 167 -0.79 13.45 -8.67
#